data_61fa9cbf5fd1ce743b8f7a60ab43b230
#
_entry.id   61fa9cbf5fd1ce743b8f7a60ab43b230
#
_cell.length_a   1.000
_cell.length_b   1.000
_cell.length_c   1.000
_cell.angle_alpha   90.00
_cell.angle_beta   90.00
_cell.angle_gamma   90.00
#
_symmetry.space_group_name_H-M   'P 1'
#
loop_
_entity.id
_entity.type
_entity.pdbx_description
1 polymer ?
#
loop_
_entity_poly.entity_id
_entity_poly.type
_entity_poly.pdbx_seq_one_letter_code
_entity_poly.pdbx_strand_id
1 'polypeptide(L)'
;MNDSAMGSELDESPPLPDKVIAIHEALAEAKIPHAFGGALALAYYAEPRATIDIDVNVFAPVKRWREAIDALTQLGVATGDLDPTALERDGQCRLWWGNNAVDLFFAYDPIHEEMKKQARRVPFGDTTLTILAPEHLVVCKARFDRRKDWLDIEQMLIATDDLNLEAIEGWLTKMVGATDPRLTRLAELKSELAASE
;
A
#
# COMPACT_ATOMS: atom_id res chain seq x y z
N MET A 1 28.03 16.47 -36.41
CA MET A 1 27.80 15.13 -35.87
C MET A 1 28.16 15.21 -34.39
N ASN A 2 27.16 15.44 -33.59
CA ASN A 2 27.29 15.43 -32.12
C ASN A 2 26.35 14.34 -31.63
N ASP A 3 26.94 13.19 -31.39
CA ASP A 3 26.28 12.02 -30.84
C ASP A 3 26.25 12.21 -29.32
N SER A 4 25.18 12.81 -28.84
CA SER A 4 24.91 12.91 -27.39
C SER A 4 24.42 11.55 -26.93
N ALA A 5 25.36 10.69 -26.54
CA ALA A 5 25.08 9.52 -25.76
C ALA A 5 24.40 9.97 -24.45
N MET A 6 23.06 9.86 -24.37
CA MET A 6 22.33 9.84 -23.12
C MET A 6 22.72 8.53 -22.41
N GLY A 7 23.81 8.61 -21.62
CA GLY A 7 24.11 7.59 -20.64
C GLY A 7 22.95 7.53 -19.66
N SER A 8 22.25 6.40 -19.61
CA SER A 8 21.39 6.08 -18.48
C SER A 8 22.31 6.01 -17.25
N GLU A 9 22.25 7.03 -16.38
CA GLU A 9 22.84 6.90 -15.04
C GLU A 9 22.22 5.63 -14.43
N LEU A 10 23.09 4.68 -14.15
CA LEU A 10 22.68 3.45 -13.47
C LEU A 10 22.13 3.89 -12.10
N ASP A 11 20.92 3.43 -11.78
CA ASP A 11 20.36 3.62 -10.44
C ASP A 11 21.26 2.87 -9.44
N GLU A 12 22.07 3.62 -8.69
CA GLU A 12 22.97 3.07 -7.66
C GLU A 12 22.22 2.71 -6.36
N SER A 13 20.92 2.94 -6.31
CA SER A 13 20.11 2.60 -5.13
C SER A 13 19.94 1.07 -4.98
N PRO A 14 19.72 0.56 -3.75
CA PRO A 14 19.55 -0.88 -3.52
C PRO A 14 18.42 -1.51 -4.35
N PRO A 15 18.42 -2.84 -4.56
CA PRO A 15 17.30 -3.56 -5.15
C PRO A 15 16.00 -3.37 -4.36
N LEU A 16 14.86 -3.51 -5.02
CA LEU A 16 13.54 -3.30 -4.41
C LEU A 16 13.33 -4.09 -3.09
N PRO A 17 13.68 -5.38 -2.98
CA PRO A 17 13.55 -6.11 -1.72
C PRO A 17 14.35 -5.50 -0.57
N ASP A 18 15.58 -5.05 -0.83
CA ASP A 18 16.45 -4.44 0.17
C ASP A 18 15.91 -3.08 0.62
N LYS A 19 15.32 -2.31 -0.30
CA LYS A 19 14.60 -1.07 0.01
C LYS A 19 13.43 -1.30 0.95
N VAL A 20 12.64 -2.35 0.70
CA VAL A 20 11.50 -2.73 1.55
C VAL A 20 11.97 -3.06 2.96
N ILE A 21 13.05 -3.84 3.11
CA ILE A 21 13.63 -4.19 4.41
C ILE A 21 14.13 -2.93 5.12
N ALA A 22 14.91 -2.10 4.45
CA ALA A 22 15.47 -0.88 5.03
C ALA A 22 14.38 0.11 5.47
N ILE A 23 13.31 0.29 4.70
CA ILE A 23 12.14 1.09 5.08
C ILE A 23 11.49 0.53 6.35
N HIS A 24 11.30 -0.80 6.42
CA HIS A 24 10.75 -1.45 7.59
C HIS A 24 11.60 -1.19 8.84
N GLU A 25 12.91 -1.40 8.74
CA GLU A 25 13.84 -1.21 9.85
C GLU A 25 13.88 0.25 10.31
N ALA A 26 13.98 1.21 9.39
CA ALA A 26 14.02 2.63 9.73
C ALA A 26 12.74 3.11 10.45
N LEU A 27 11.57 2.70 9.96
CA LEU A 27 10.30 3.03 10.60
C LEU A 27 10.13 2.33 11.95
N ALA A 28 10.61 1.09 12.08
CA ALA A 28 10.58 0.35 13.35
C ALA A 28 11.53 0.97 14.40
N GLU A 29 12.75 1.36 14.02
CA GLU A 29 13.69 2.07 14.88
C GLU A 29 13.12 3.42 15.36
N ALA A 30 12.47 4.15 14.47
CA ALA A 30 11.76 5.39 14.79
C ALA A 30 10.47 5.15 15.60
N LYS A 31 10.12 3.90 15.92
CA LYS A 31 8.89 3.49 16.63
C LYS A 31 7.61 3.98 15.95
N ILE A 32 7.61 3.97 14.64
CA ILE A 32 6.48 4.35 13.80
C ILE A 32 5.75 3.07 13.35
N PRO A 33 4.54 2.80 13.88
CA PRO A 33 3.77 1.64 13.47
C PRO A 33 3.38 1.76 12.00
N HIS A 34 3.62 0.69 11.23
CA HIS A 34 3.35 0.67 9.80
C HIS A 34 3.03 -0.73 9.29
N ALA A 35 2.44 -0.80 8.10
CA ALA A 35 2.27 -2.03 7.34
C ALA A 35 2.42 -1.76 5.85
N PHE A 36 3.03 -2.68 5.12
CA PHE A 36 3.06 -2.61 3.67
C PHE A 36 1.70 -2.99 3.08
N GLY A 37 1.34 -2.31 2.00
CA GLY A 37 0.13 -2.52 1.23
C GLY A 37 0.42 -2.92 -0.21
N GLY A 38 -0.41 -2.45 -1.13
CA GLY A 38 -0.20 -2.51 -2.58
C GLY A 38 0.05 -3.91 -3.12
N ALA A 39 0.98 -4.02 -4.07
CA ALA A 39 1.34 -5.27 -4.70
C ALA A 39 2.22 -6.16 -3.80
N LEU A 40 2.96 -5.58 -2.86
CA LEU A 40 3.75 -6.35 -1.90
C LEU A 40 2.84 -7.19 -0.99
N ALA A 41 1.82 -6.59 -0.41
CA ALA A 41 0.86 -7.33 0.41
C ALA A 41 0.02 -8.31 -0.43
N LEU A 42 -0.35 -7.93 -1.66
CA LEU A 42 -1.09 -8.79 -2.58
C LEU A 42 -0.40 -10.13 -2.82
N ALA A 43 0.93 -10.13 -2.93
CA ALA A 43 1.73 -11.34 -3.19
C ALA A 43 1.61 -12.43 -2.12
N TYR A 44 1.02 -12.13 -0.97
CA TYR A 44 0.73 -13.10 0.09
C TYR A 44 -0.71 -13.63 0.06
N TYR A 45 -1.57 -13.06 -0.79
CA TYR A 45 -2.99 -13.39 -0.84
C TYR A 45 -3.49 -13.82 -2.20
N ALA A 46 -2.72 -13.54 -3.26
CA ALA A 46 -3.08 -13.87 -4.64
C ALA A 46 -1.83 -14.04 -5.51
N GLU A 47 -2.01 -14.29 -6.80
CA GLU A 47 -0.90 -14.40 -7.74
C GLU A 47 -0.05 -13.12 -7.75
N PRO A 48 1.26 -13.23 -7.51
CA PRO A 48 2.15 -12.06 -7.49
C PRO A 48 2.23 -11.39 -8.86
N ARG A 49 2.21 -10.06 -8.87
CA ARG A 49 2.49 -9.27 -10.07
C ARG A 49 3.66 -8.32 -9.86
N ALA A 50 4.35 -8.01 -10.94
CA ALA A 50 5.45 -7.05 -10.89
C ALA A 50 4.98 -5.67 -10.39
N THR A 51 5.83 -5.04 -9.56
CA THR A 51 5.67 -3.67 -9.10
C THR A 51 7.02 -3.01 -8.95
N ILE A 52 7.04 -1.69 -9.10
CA ILE A 52 8.18 -0.83 -8.77
C ILE A 52 7.83 0.14 -7.63
N ASP A 53 6.56 0.18 -7.22
CA ASP A 53 6.05 1.03 -6.15
C ASP A 53 6.12 0.29 -4.80
N ILE A 54 6.44 1.02 -3.73
CA ILE A 54 6.41 0.55 -2.35
C ILE A 54 5.30 1.32 -1.62
N ASP A 55 4.20 0.64 -1.32
CA ASP A 55 3.05 1.22 -0.62
C ASP A 55 3.18 0.97 0.89
N VAL A 56 3.23 2.03 1.70
CA VAL A 56 3.39 1.97 3.16
C VAL A 56 2.26 2.68 3.87
N ASN A 57 1.47 1.93 4.64
CA ASN A 57 0.46 2.50 5.54
C ASN A 57 1.13 2.84 6.87
N VAL A 58 1.16 4.12 7.23
CA VAL A 58 1.76 4.65 8.44
C VAL A 58 0.65 4.88 9.47
N PHE A 59 0.62 4.07 10.54
CA PHE A 59 -0.40 4.13 11.58
C PHE A 59 -0.09 5.19 12.63
N ALA A 60 0.25 6.38 12.16
CA ALA A 60 0.43 7.60 12.94
C ALA A 60 -0.42 8.73 12.35
N PRO A 61 -0.93 9.65 13.16
CA PRO A 61 -1.68 10.80 12.67
C PRO A 61 -0.88 11.58 11.61
N VAL A 62 -1.55 12.06 10.57
CA VAL A 62 -0.89 12.80 9.47
C VAL A 62 -0.04 13.97 10.00
N LYS A 63 -0.42 14.64 11.08
CA LYS A 63 0.36 15.74 11.69
C LYS A 63 1.78 15.33 12.14
N ARG A 64 2.04 14.03 12.28
CA ARG A 64 3.37 13.47 12.62
C ARG A 64 4.15 13.01 11.38
N TRP A 65 3.74 13.42 10.20
CA TRP A 65 4.35 12.98 8.94
C TRP A 65 5.86 13.19 8.86
N ARG A 66 6.37 14.28 9.50
CA ARG A 66 7.81 14.59 9.51
C ARG A 66 8.64 13.46 10.11
N GLU A 67 8.18 12.84 11.18
CA GLU A 67 8.90 11.76 11.83
C GLU A 67 9.13 10.56 10.89
N ALA A 68 8.13 10.20 10.08
CA ALA A 68 8.25 9.12 9.10
C ALA A 68 9.17 9.51 7.94
N ILE A 69 9.01 10.72 7.40
CA ILE A 69 9.82 11.19 6.28
C ILE A 69 11.29 11.38 6.70
N ASP A 70 11.56 11.92 7.89
CA ASP A 70 12.92 12.08 8.41
C ASP A 70 13.63 10.72 8.56
N ALA A 71 12.93 9.68 9.02
CA ALA A 71 13.49 8.33 9.08
C ALA A 71 13.85 7.79 7.70
N LEU A 72 13.01 8.03 6.68
CA LEU A 72 13.25 7.53 5.33
C LEU A 72 14.31 8.34 4.57
N THR A 73 14.40 9.65 4.80
CA THR A 73 15.43 10.48 4.16
C THR A 73 16.84 10.11 4.58
N GLN A 74 17.03 9.55 5.76
CA GLN A 74 18.32 9.00 6.21
C GLN A 74 18.78 7.80 5.37
N LEU A 75 17.86 7.11 4.70
CA LEU A 75 18.16 6.02 3.76
C LEU A 75 18.50 6.51 2.35
N GLY A 76 18.37 7.81 2.08
CA GLY A 76 18.51 8.39 0.75
C GLY A 76 17.19 8.48 -0.03
N VAL A 77 16.04 8.31 0.63
CA VAL A 77 14.73 8.57 0.02
C VAL A 77 14.58 10.08 -0.22
N ALA A 78 14.35 10.46 -1.46
CA ALA A 78 14.18 11.85 -1.85
C ALA A 78 12.73 12.31 -1.65
N THR A 79 12.57 13.49 -1.08
CA THR A 79 11.25 14.11 -0.87
C THR A 79 10.71 14.80 -2.12
N GLY A 80 11.59 15.12 -3.09
CA GLY A 80 11.19 15.79 -4.34
C GLY A 80 10.38 17.05 -4.09
N ASP A 81 9.28 17.20 -4.82
CA ASP A 81 8.35 18.33 -4.71
C ASP A 81 7.27 18.10 -3.64
N LEU A 82 7.65 17.56 -2.46
CA LEU A 82 6.72 17.34 -1.36
C LEU A 82 6.03 18.65 -0.96
N ASP A 83 4.71 18.68 -1.10
CA ASP A 83 3.85 19.75 -0.59
C ASP A 83 3.28 19.35 0.79
N PRO A 84 3.77 19.96 1.90
CA PRO A 84 3.26 19.67 3.24
C PRO A 84 1.77 19.94 3.40
N THR A 85 1.24 20.95 2.71
CA THR A 85 -0.18 21.32 2.80
C THR A 85 -1.05 20.27 2.14
N ALA A 86 -0.66 19.81 0.95
CA ALA A 86 -1.35 18.72 0.26
C ALA A 86 -1.27 17.42 1.07
N LEU A 87 -0.11 17.09 1.63
CA LEU A 87 0.08 15.91 2.47
C LEU A 87 -0.86 15.95 3.69
N GLU A 88 -0.90 17.06 4.42
CA GLU A 88 -1.76 17.19 5.61
C GLU A 88 -3.25 17.15 5.27
N ARG A 89 -3.65 17.65 4.09
CA ARG A 89 -5.03 17.59 3.60
C ARG A 89 -5.44 16.18 3.14
N ASP A 90 -4.57 15.52 2.38
CA ASP A 90 -4.90 14.29 1.65
C ASP A 90 -4.48 13.02 2.42
N GLY A 91 -3.65 13.18 3.47
CA GLY A 91 -3.15 12.08 4.29
C GLY A 91 -2.19 11.15 3.57
N GLN A 92 -1.60 11.60 2.45
CA GLN A 92 -0.70 10.78 1.64
C GLN A 92 0.35 11.61 0.93
N CYS A 93 1.48 10.98 0.60
CA CYS A 93 2.50 11.57 -0.26
C CYS A 93 3.28 10.49 -1.01
N ARG A 94 3.90 10.89 -2.12
CA ARG A 94 4.84 10.09 -2.89
C ARG A 94 6.24 10.64 -2.72
N LEU A 95 7.15 9.76 -2.36
CA LEU A 95 8.59 9.97 -2.28
C LEU A 95 9.28 9.10 -3.33
N TRP A 96 10.59 9.27 -3.50
CA TRP A 96 11.35 8.50 -4.47
C TRP A 96 12.64 7.95 -3.87
N TRP A 97 12.92 6.69 -4.14
CA TRP A 97 14.21 6.07 -3.84
C TRP A 97 14.80 5.48 -5.10
N GLY A 98 15.68 6.24 -5.75
CA GLY A 98 16.09 5.94 -7.11
C GLY A 98 14.89 5.92 -8.04
N ASN A 99 14.70 4.82 -8.78
CA ASN A 99 13.58 4.63 -9.70
C ASN A 99 12.30 4.07 -9.05
N ASN A 100 12.29 3.85 -7.72
CA ASN A 100 11.12 3.32 -7.02
C ASN A 100 10.33 4.43 -6.33
N ALA A 101 9.04 4.47 -6.58
CA ALA A 101 8.13 5.30 -5.80
C ALA A 101 7.91 4.67 -4.41
N VAL A 102 7.91 5.52 -3.37
CA VAL A 102 7.54 5.17 -2.00
C VAL A 102 6.30 5.97 -1.64
N ASP A 103 5.15 5.32 -1.63
CA ASP A 103 3.86 5.93 -1.32
C ASP A 103 3.55 5.74 0.16
N LEU A 104 3.42 6.85 0.89
CA LEU A 104 3.05 6.85 2.31
C LEU A 104 1.58 7.23 2.46
N PHE A 105 0.83 6.43 3.23
CA PHE A 105 -0.57 6.67 3.58
C PHE A 105 -0.68 6.79 5.10
N PHE A 106 -1.03 7.98 5.60
CA PHE A 106 -1.12 8.27 7.04
C PHE A 106 -2.53 8.03 7.59
N ALA A 107 -2.61 7.77 8.89
CA ALA A 107 -3.88 7.55 9.55
C ALA A 107 -4.71 8.84 9.67
N TYR A 108 -5.90 8.85 9.10
CA TYR A 108 -6.88 9.94 9.18
C TYR A 108 -8.32 9.44 9.41
N ASP A 109 -8.56 8.14 9.34
CA ASP A 109 -9.88 7.50 9.44
C ASP A 109 -9.84 6.36 10.47
N PRO A 110 -10.95 6.04 11.16
CA PRO A 110 -11.02 4.93 12.12
C PRO A 110 -10.58 3.57 11.57
N ILE A 111 -10.70 3.32 10.27
CA ILE A 111 -10.23 2.07 9.65
C ILE A 111 -8.74 1.83 9.87
N HIS A 112 -7.92 2.89 9.98
CA HIS A 112 -6.47 2.74 10.16
C HIS A 112 -6.11 2.13 11.52
N GLU A 113 -6.92 2.36 12.56
CA GLU A 113 -6.74 1.68 13.85
C GLU A 113 -7.05 0.19 13.74
N GLU A 114 -8.06 -0.17 12.93
CA GLU A 114 -8.38 -1.57 12.70
C GLU A 114 -7.33 -2.24 11.79
N MET A 115 -6.89 -1.56 10.75
CA MET A 115 -5.75 -2.01 9.91
C MET A 115 -4.52 -2.32 10.76
N LYS A 116 -4.17 -1.43 11.70
CA LYS A 116 -3.03 -1.61 12.61
C LYS A 116 -3.20 -2.83 13.50
N LYS A 117 -4.39 -3.06 14.07
CA LYS A 117 -4.67 -4.20 14.96
C LYS A 117 -4.62 -5.53 14.23
N GLN A 118 -5.10 -5.58 12.98
CA GLN A 118 -5.24 -6.81 12.20
C GLN A 118 -4.10 -7.02 11.21
N ALA A 119 -3.13 -6.10 11.14
CA ALA A 119 -1.96 -6.24 10.30
C ALA A 119 -1.23 -7.56 10.57
N ARG A 120 -0.78 -8.24 9.52
CA ARG A 120 -0.19 -9.57 9.58
C ARG A 120 1.32 -9.51 9.47
N ARG A 121 2.00 -10.31 10.29
CA ARG A 121 3.44 -10.51 10.17
C ARG A 121 3.71 -11.68 9.22
N VAL A 122 4.56 -11.45 8.22
CA VAL A 122 4.86 -12.43 7.18
C VAL A 122 6.37 -12.53 6.96
N PRO A 123 6.90 -13.70 6.60
CA PRO A 123 8.33 -13.86 6.25
C PRO A 123 8.63 -13.08 4.96
N PHE A 124 9.80 -12.45 4.90
CA PHE A 124 10.30 -11.76 3.72
C PHE A 124 11.83 -11.87 3.70
N GLY A 125 12.37 -12.77 2.86
CA GLY A 125 13.78 -13.17 2.93
C GLY A 125 14.11 -13.69 4.33
N ASP A 126 15.16 -13.16 4.93
CA ASP A 126 15.62 -13.53 6.28
C ASP A 126 14.96 -12.69 7.39
N THR A 127 13.99 -11.85 7.07
CA THR A 127 13.30 -10.98 8.03
C THR A 127 11.78 -11.24 8.04
N THR A 128 11.07 -10.46 8.86
CA THR A 128 9.61 -10.48 8.96
C THR A 128 9.07 -9.07 8.74
N LEU A 129 8.19 -8.92 7.78
CA LEU A 129 7.48 -7.66 7.53
C LEU A 129 6.09 -7.67 8.14
N THR A 130 5.54 -6.48 8.32
CA THR A 130 4.13 -6.29 8.63
C THR A 130 3.40 -5.84 7.36
N ILE A 131 2.32 -6.54 6.98
CA ILE A 131 1.50 -6.23 5.81
C ILE A 131 0.04 -6.00 6.23
N LEU A 132 -0.74 -5.33 5.40
CA LEU A 132 -2.19 -5.22 5.61
C LEU A 132 -2.84 -6.61 5.59
N ALA A 133 -3.84 -6.82 6.44
CA ALA A 133 -4.73 -7.98 6.33
C ALA A 133 -5.50 -7.95 4.99
N PRO A 134 -5.92 -9.10 4.45
CA PRO A 134 -6.50 -9.18 3.11
C PRO A 134 -7.77 -8.36 2.98
N GLU A 135 -8.65 -8.32 4.00
CA GLU A 135 -9.85 -7.52 4.00
C GLU A 135 -9.54 -6.02 3.83
N HIS A 136 -8.57 -5.53 4.58
CA HIS A 136 -8.15 -4.13 4.51
C HIS A 136 -7.46 -3.79 3.18
N LEU A 137 -6.71 -4.74 2.61
CA LEU A 137 -6.11 -4.57 1.29
C LEU A 137 -7.19 -4.45 0.22
N VAL A 138 -8.25 -5.29 0.28
CA VAL A 138 -9.42 -5.18 -0.62
C VAL A 138 -10.09 -3.83 -0.48
N VAL A 139 -10.35 -3.36 0.76
CA VAL A 139 -10.95 -2.04 1.01
C VAL A 139 -10.11 -0.91 0.40
N CYS A 140 -8.79 -0.93 0.61
CA CYS A 140 -7.88 0.06 0.02
C CYS A 140 -7.95 0.05 -1.51
N LYS A 141 -7.89 -1.13 -2.13
CA LYS A 141 -7.97 -1.28 -3.58
C LYS A 141 -9.32 -0.78 -4.13
N ALA A 142 -10.43 -1.17 -3.52
CA ALA A 142 -11.75 -0.67 -3.90
C ALA A 142 -11.86 0.85 -3.72
N ARG A 143 -11.23 1.44 -2.71
CA ARG A 143 -11.19 2.89 -2.49
C ARG A 143 -10.45 3.64 -3.59
N PHE A 144 -9.36 3.07 -4.14
CA PHE A 144 -8.63 3.63 -5.29
C PHE A 144 -9.39 3.49 -6.61
N ASP A 145 -10.20 2.43 -6.76
CA ASP A 145 -11.14 2.20 -7.87
C ASP A 145 -10.51 2.20 -9.28
N ARG A 146 -9.22 1.87 -9.40
CA ARG A 146 -8.56 1.72 -10.70
C ARG A 146 -8.87 0.35 -11.30
N ARG A 147 -8.81 0.22 -12.62
CA ARG A 147 -9.03 -1.08 -13.30
C ARG A 147 -8.12 -2.19 -12.73
N LYS A 148 -6.86 -1.90 -12.50
CA LYS A 148 -5.90 -2.86 -11.93
C LYS A 148 -6.28 -3.30 -10.51
N ASP A 149 -6.88 -2.39 -9.72
CA ASP A 149 -7.26 -2.68 -8.35
C ASP A 149 -8.40 -3.69 -8.28
N TRP A 150 -9.34 -3.63 -9.22
CA TRP A 150 -10.45 -4.59 -9.34
C TRP A 150 -9.98 -5.96 -9.81
N LEU A 151 -8.99 -6.04 -10.69
CA LEU A 151 -8.35 -7.31 -11.06
C LEU A 151 -7.63 -7.93 -9.86
N ASP A 152 -6.95 -7.12 -9.06
CA ASP A 152 -6.29 -7.58 -7.83
C ASP A 152 -7.34 -8.08 -6.81
N ILE A 153 -8.50 -7.40 -6.66
CA ILE A 153 -9.61 -7.82 -5.80
C ILE A 153 -10.17 -9.16 -6.26
N GLU A 154 -10.45 -9.33 -7.56
CA GLU A 154 -10.93 -10.59 -8.14
C GLU A 154 -9.97 -11.75 -7.80
N GLN A 155 -8.68 -11.56 -8.01
CA GLN A 155 -7.66 -12.55 -7.68
C GLN A 155 -7.66 -12.91 -6.18
N MET A 156 -7.83 -11.93 -5.31
CA MET A 156 -7.91 -12.16 -3.86
C MET A 156 -9.18 -12.92 -3.48
N LEU A 157 -10.32 -12.62 -4.09
CA LEU A 157 -11.58 -13.32 -3.85
C LEU A 157 -11.51 -14.79 -4.27
N ILE A 158 -10.76 -15.09 -5.34
CA ILE A 158 -10.55 -16.46 -5.83
C ILE A 158 -9.56 -17.23 -4.93
N ALA A 159 -8.47 -16.58 -4.52
CA ALA A 159 -7.35 -17.26 -3.87
C ALA A 159 -7.43 -17.34 -2.34
N THR A 160 -8.35 -16.62 -1.70
CA THR A 160 -8.45 -16.51 -0.24
C THR A 160 -9.83 -16.98 0.25
N ASP A 161 -9.90 -18.22 0.70
CA ASP A 161 -11.18 -18.87 1.10
C ASP A 161 -11.89 -18.20 2.29
N ASP A 162 -11.13 -17.59 3.23
CA ASP A 162 -11.64 -17.07 4.50
C ASP A 162 -11.77 -15.54 4.53
N LEU A 163 -11.96 -14.87 3.38
CA LEU A 163 -12.18 -13.42 3.36
C LEU A 163 -13.51 -13.04 4.04
N ASN A 164 -13.43 -12.17 5.04
CA ASN A 164 -14.60 -11.62 5.69
C ASN A 164 -15.25 -10.52 4.84
N LEU A 165 -16.13 -10.94 3.92
CA LEU A 165 -16.78 -10.05 2.96
C LEU A 165 -17.71 -9.04 3.64
N GLU A 166 -18.34 -9.39 4.76
CA GLU A 166 -19.18 -8.47 5.53
C GLU A 166 -18.35 -7.34 6.12
N ALA A 167 -17.16 -7.64 6.65
CA ALA A 167 -16.24 -6.63 7.13
C ALA A 167 -15.74 -5.70 6.01
N ILE A 168 -15.44 -6.24 4.83
CA ILE A 168 -15.04 -5.46 3.64
C ILE A 168 -16.16 -4.49 3.25
N GLU A 169 -17.38 -4.99 3.06
CA GLU A 169 -18.55 -4.17 2.69
C GLU A 169 -18.85 -3.11 3.75
N GLY A 170 -18.77 -3.49 5.03
CA GLY A 170 -18.99 -2.58 6.14
C GLY A 170 -17.99 -1.42 6.19
N TRP A 171 -16.71 -1.68 5.99
CA TRP A 171 -15.69 -0.64 5.94
C TRP A 171 -15.78 0.20 4.66
N LEU A 172 -15.99 -0.43 3.52
CA LEU A 172 -16.15 0.31 2.26
C LEU A 172 -17.36 1.24 2.35
N THR A 173 -18.50 0.77 2.87
CA THR A 173 -19.71 1.58 3.09
C THR A 173 -19.44 2.80 3.99
N LYS A 174 -18.69 2.62 5.07
CA LYS A 174 -18.32 3.73 5.96
C LYS A 174 -17.43 4.77 5.27
N MET A 175 -16.54 4.33 4.37
CA MET A 175 -15.60 5.21 3.70
C MET A 175 -16.19 5.97 2.51
N VAL A 176 -17.11 5.35 1.77
CA VAL A 176 -17.61 5.90 0.50
C VAL A 176 -19.10 6.19 0.49
N GLY A 177 -19.85 5.70 1.49
CA GLY A 177 -21.31 5.82 1.58
C GLY A 177 -22.05 4.63 0.98
N ALA A 178 -23.27 4.36 1.51
CA ALA A 178 -24.04 3.15 1.20
C ALA A 178 -24.56 3.05 -0.26
N THR A 179 -24.54 4.14 -1.01
CA THR A 179 -25.01 4.20 -2.41
C THR A 179 -23.87 4.30 -3.43
N ASP A 180 -22.63 4.14 -2.97
CA ASP A 180 -21.48 4.29 -3.85
C ASP A 180 -21.38 3.11 -4.86
N PRO A 181 -21.09 3.38 -6.16
CA PRO A 181 -21.01 2.35 -7.19
C PRO A 181 -20.00 1.23 -6.92
N ARG A 182 -18.96 1.50 -6.11
CA ARG A 182 -17.96 0.49 -5.75
C ARG A 182 -18.53 -0.67 -4.93
N LEU A 183 -19.57 -0.42 -4.12
CA LEU A 183 -20.30 -1.47 -3.41
C LEU A 183 -21.08 -2.37 -4.37
N THR A 184 -21.76 -1.79 -5.35
CA THR A 184 -22.45 -2.54 -6.41
C THR A 184 -21.46 -3.41 -7.17
N ARG A 185 -20.33 -2.83 -7.58
CA ARG A 185 -19.29 -3.55 -8.31
C ARG A 185 -18.69 -4.71 -7.51
N LEU A 186 -18.47 -4.53 -6.21
CA LEU A 186 -18.00 -5.60 -5.34
C LEU A 186 -19.02 -6.73 -5.25
N ALA A 187 -20.32 -6.42 -5.12
CA ALA A 187 -21.38 -7.40 -5.07
C ALA A 187 -21.56 -8.18 -6.39
N GLU A 188 -21.45 -7.48 -7.53
CA GLU A 188 -21.46 -8.09 -8.87
C GLU A 188 -20.32 -9.08 -9.01
N LEU A 189 -19.09 -8.68 -8.70
CA LEU A 189 -17.91 -9.53 -8.76
C LEU A 189 -18.05 -10.80 -7.91
N LYS A 190 -18.55 -10.68 -6.68
CA LYS A 190 -18.86 -11.83 -5.81
C LYS A 190 -19.88 -12.78 -6.44
N SER A 191 -20.92 -12.22 -7.06
CA SER A 191 -21.99 -13.01 -7.70
C SER A 191 -21.47 -13.76 -8.93
N GLU A 192 -20.62 -13.14 -9.73
CA GLU A 192 -19.99 -13.74 -10.91
C GLU A 192 -19.09 -14.91 -10.55
N LEU A 193 -18.27 -14.75 -9.50
CA LEU A 193 -17.40 -15.82 -9.01
C LEU A 193 -18.20 -17.01 -8.46
N ALA A 194 -19.24 -16.77 -7.65
CA ALA A 194 -20.11 -17.82 -7.13
C ALA A 194 -20.90 -18.58 -8.22
N ALA A 195 -21.12 -17.96 -9.38
CA ALA A 195 -21.79 -18.60 -10.52
C ALA A 195 -20.84 -19.43 -11.40
N SER A 196 -19.51 -19.28 -11.19
CA SER A 196 -18.47 -19.95 -11.99
C SER A 196 -17.92 -21.22 -11.33
N GLU A 197 -18.35 -21.50 -10.08
CA GLU A 197 -18.07 -22.73 -9.30
C GLU A 197 -19.14 -23.80 -9.58
#